data_09f628feb911560ad3b62de06ecc1f2a
#
_entry.id   09f628feb911560ad3b62de06ecc1f2a
#
_cell.length_a   1.000
_cell.length_b   1.000
_cell.length_c   1.000
_cell.angle_alpha   90.00
_cell.angle_beta   90.00
_cell.angle_gamma   90.00
#
_symmetry.space_group_name_H-M   'P 1'
#
loop_
_entity.id
_entity.type
_entity.pdbx_description
1 polymer ?
#
loop_
_entity_poly.entity_id
_entity_poly.type
_entity_poly.pdbx_seq_one_letter_code
_entity_poly.pdbx_strand_id
1 'polypeptide(L)'
;MSNKVNDVSKIFKIMSDPTRLKILFSLLNDEKCMCECGKQNCSECSCHACMIEKCVGDIVNEVGESQSLVSHQLIVLRRANLVRTRKDGQKVYYSLSDSHVKQLLNVAVEHVEEL
;
A
#
# COMPACT_ATOMS: atom_id res chain seq x y z
N MET A 1 -14.60 -17.31 14.26
CA MET A 1 -13.85 -17.68 13.03
C MET A 1 -14.55 -17.24 11.76
N SER A 2 -15.86 -17.54 11.60
CA SER A 2 -16.59 -17.21 10.37
C SER A 2 -16.57 -15.71 10.03
N ASN A 3 -16.72 -14.82 11.04
CA ASN A 3 -16.66 -13.37 10.81
C ASN A 3 -15.28 -12.91 10.36
N LYS A 4 -14.23 -13.47 10.95
CA LYS A 4 -12.84 -13.15 10.55
C LYS A 4 -12.54 -13.63 9.13
N VAL A 5 -13.03 -14.82 8.76
CA VAL A 5 -12.87 -15.34 7.41
C VAL A 5 -13.52 -14.41 6.40
N ASN A 6 -14.74 -13.94 6.68
CA ASN A 6 -15.44 -13.02 5.79
C ASN A 6 -14.70 -11.70 5.64
N ASP A 7 -14.21 -11.15 6.73
CA ASP A 7 -13.47 -9.88 6.72
C ASP A 7 -12.15 -10.01 5.97
N VAL A 8 -11.40 -11.08 6.19
CA VAL A 8 -10.15 -11.35 5.46
C VAL A 8 -10.43 -11.58 3.98
N SER A 9 -11.51 -12.31 3.66
CA SER A 9 -11.92 -12.54 2.27
C SER A 9 -12.19 -11.23 1.53
N LYS A 10 -12.85 -10.26 2.20
CA LYS A 10 -13.09 -8.94 1.60
C LYS A 10 -11.80 -8.21 1.27
N ILE A 11 -10.81 -8.26 2.18
CA ILE A 11 -9.52 -7.63 1.96
C ILE A 11 -8.82 -8.26 0.75
N PHE A 12 -8.78 -9.58 0.66
CA PHE A 12 -8.15 -10.26 -0.47
C PHE A 12 -8.86 -10.00 -1.80
N LYS A 13 -10.18 -9.90 -1.78
CA LYS A 13 -10.95 -9.53 -2.99
C LYS A 13 -10.58 -8.13 -3.47
N ILE A 14 -10.46 -7.18 -2.55
CA ILE A 14 -10.08 -5.80 -2.88
C ILE A 14 -8.65 -5.79 -3.44
N MET A 15 -7.73 -6.53 -2.83
CA MET A 15 -6.34 -6.59 -3.26
C MET A 15 -6.14 -7.38 -4.55
N SER A 16 -7.08 -8.21 -4.95
CA SER A 16 -6.93 -9.06 -6.15
C SER A 16 -7.04 -8.31 -7.47
N ASP A 17 -7.57 -7.09 -7.46
CA ASP A 17 -7.66 -6.29 -8.68
C ASP A 17 -6.27 -5.81 -9.12
N PRO A 18 -5.86 -6.04 -10.39
CA PRO A 18 -4.53 -5.66 -10.84
C PRO A 18 -4.20 -4.18 -10.70
N THR A 19 -5.16 -3.30 -10.99
CA THR A 19 -4.93 -1.85 -10.87
C THR A 19 -4.71 -1.46 -9.40
N ARG A 20 -5.49 -2.01 -8.49
CA ARG A 20 -5.32 -1.77 -7.05
C ARG A 20 -3.98 -2.29 -6.56
N LEU A 21 -3.56 -3.47 -7.01
CA LEU A 21 -2.24 -4.01 -6.68
C LEU A 21 -1.13 -3.11 -7.17
N LYS A 22 -1.21 -2.59 -8.40
CA LYS A 22 -0.22 -1.63 -8.92
C LYS A 22 -0.11 -0.40 -8.04
N ILE A 23 -1.24 0.13 -7.58
CA ILE A 23 -1.26 1.28 -6.67
C ILE A 23 -0.58 0.93 -5.35
N LEU A 24 -0.93 -0.20 -4.75
CA LEU A 24 -0.33 -0.64 -3.50
C LEU A 24 1.18 -0.84 -3.64
N PHE A 25 1.63 -1.45 -4.73
CA PHE A 25 3.06 -1.63 -4.99
C PHE A 25 3.77 -0.29 -5.21
N SER A 26 3.11 0.70 -5.81
CA SER A 26 3.71 2.03 -5.97
C SER A 26 3.99 2.69 -4.62
N LEU A 27 3.25 2.31 -3.57
CA LEU A 27 3.42 2.81 -2.21
C LEU A 27 4.32 1.92 -1.36
N LEU A 28 4.79 0.82 -1.92
CA LEU A 28 5.69 -0.09 -1.23
C LEU A 28 7.13 0.37 -1.41
N ASN A 29 7.87 0.47 -0.31
CA ASN A 29 9.27 0.87 -0.37
C ASN A 29 10.17 -0.36 -0.54
N ASP A 30 10.82 -0.49 -1.69
CA ASP A 30 11.76 -1.56 -2.00
C ASP A 30 13.18 -1.25 -1.51
N GLU A 31 13.45 -0.01 -1.14
CA GLU A 31 14.77 0.39 -0.69
C GLU A 31 14.97 0.05 0.78
N LYS A 32 16.24 -0.21 1.14
CA LYS A 32 16.61 -0.41 2.53
C LYS A 32 16.21 0.82 3.34
N CYS A 33 15.48 0.59 4.39
CA CYS A 33 15.09 1.66 5.27
C CYS A 33 16.33 2.28 5.95
N MET A 34 16.43 3.58 5.85
CA MET A 34 17.46 4.35 6.53
C MET A 34 17.05 4.76 7.94
N CYS A 35 15.93 4.24 8.43
CA CYS A 35 15.46 4.61 9.76
C CYS A 35 16.30 3.94 10.86
N GLU A 36 16.40 4.61 11.99
CA GLU A 36 17.14 4.14 13.15
C GLU A 36 16.31 3.18 14.03
N CYS A 37 15.36 2.46 13.43
CA CYS A 37 14.50 1.55 14.20
C CYS A 37 15.22 0.26 14.64
N GLY A 38 16.46 0.05 14.20
CA GLY A 38 17.27 -1.12 14.59
C GLY A 38 16.88 -2.41 13.90
N LYS A 39 15.92 -2.38 13.01
CA LYS A 39 15.50 -3.56 12.25
C LYS A 39 16.22 -3.60 10.91
N GLN A 40 16.76 -4.75 10.56
CA GLN A 40 17.48 -4.93 9.30
C GLN A 40 16.57 -4.88 8.08
N ASN A 41 15.28 -5.04 8.30
CA ASN A 41 14.29 -5.09 7.24
C ASN A 41 13.08 -4.27 7.67
N CYS A 42 12.72 -3.25 6.90
CA CYS A 42 11.63 -2.36 7.23
C CYS A 42 10.24 -2.87 6.87
N SER A 43 10.12 -4.15 6.51
CA SER A 43 8.80 -4.73 6.27
C SER A 43 7.91 -4.69 7.51
N GLU A 44 8.51 -4.70 8.71
CA GLU A 44 7.79 -4.66 9.98
C GLU A 44 7.76 -3.27 10.62
N CYS A 45 8.44 -2.30 10.02
CA CYS A 45 8.53 -0.96 10.59
C CYS A 45 7.36 -0.10 10.16
N SER A 46 6.69 0.51 11.13
CA SER A 46 5.63 1.48 10.88
C SER A 46 6.08 2.90 11.21
N CYS A 47 7.39 3.12 11.36
CA CYS A 47 7.91 4.46 11.63
C CYS A 47 7.68 5.38 10.43
N HIS A 48 7.60 6.67 10.72
CA HIS A 48 7.28 7.69 9.72
C HIS A 48 8.33 7.74 8.59
N ALA A 49 9.60 7.49 8.92
CA ALA A 49 10.69 7.51 7.96
C ALA A 49 10.66 6.35 6.96
N CYS A 50 9.95 5.28 7.29
CA CYS A 50 9.86 4.08 6.45
C CYS A 50 8.63 4.05 5.56
N MET A 51 7.73 5.03 5.71
CA MET A 51 6.49 5.09 4.95
C MET A 51 6.65 6.03 3.78
N ILE A 52 6.46 5.48 2.58
CA ILE A 52 6.41 6.29 1.37
C ILE A 52 5.08 7.01 1.30
N GLU A 53 5.15 8.31 1.03
CA GLU A 53 3.97 9.12 0.75
C GLU A 53 4.04 9.66 -0.67
N LYS A 54 2.94 9.52 -1.41
CA LYS A 54 2.84 9.99 -2.79
C LYS A 54 1.51 10.68 -3.03
N CYS A 55 1.52 11.74 -3.82
CA CYS A 55 0.29 12.36 -4.29
C CYS A 55 -0.26 11.59 -5.50
N VAL A 56 -1.51 11.87 -5.86
CA VAL A 56 -2.20 11.17 -6.96
C VAL A 56 -1.40 11.25 -8.27
N GLY A 57 -0.82 12.41 -8.58
CA GLY A 57 -0.03 12.58 -9.80
C GLY A 57 1.14 11.62 -9.91
N ASP A 58 1.86 11.42 -8.81
CA ASP A 58 3.00 10.49 -8.75
C ASP A 58 2.53 9.04 -8.96
N ILE A 59 1.42 8.68 -8.33
CA ILE A 59 0.85 7.34 -8.46
C ILE A 59 0.41 7.09 -9.89
N VAL A 60 -0.28 8.06 -10.52
CA VAL A 60 -0.73 7.97 -11.91
C VAL A 60 0.46 7.71 -12.84
N ASN A 61 1.55 8.46 -12.67
CA ASN A 61 2.74 8.31 -13.48
C ASN A 61 3.37 6.92 -13.36
N GLU A 62 3.42 6.38 -12.15
CA GLU A 62 4.01 5.06 -11.92
C GLU A 62 3.12 3.92 -12.38
N VAL A 63 1.82 4.03 -12.14
CA VAL A 63 0.85 2.96 -12.45
C VAL A 63 0.52 2.92 -13.93
N GLY A 64 0.55 4.07 -14.62
CA GLY A 64 0.27 4.14 -16.04
C GLY A 64 -1.22 4.05 -16.40
N GLU A 65 -2.10 4.36 -15.45
CA GLU A 65 -3.54 4.39 -15.67
C GLU A 65 -4.05 5.82 -15.60
N SER A 66 -5.31 6.05 -16.01
CA SER A 66 -5.90 7.39 -15.97
C SER A 66 -6.04 7.90 -14.53
N GLN A 67 -6.01 9.22 -14.38
CA GLN A 67 -6.21 9.86 -13.08
C GLN A 67 -7.59 9.51 -12.48
N SER A 68 -8.63 9.47 -13.30
CA SER A 68 -9.98 9.11 -12.87
C SER A 68 -10.01 7.71 -12.26
N LEU A 69 -9.38 6.74 -12.94
CA LEU A 69 -9.35 5.36 -12.47
C LEU A 69 -8.55 5.24 -11.18
N VAL A 70 -7.35 5.84 -11.13
CA VAL A 70 -6.50 5.80 -9.94
C VAL A 70 -7.21 6.43 -8.74
N SER A 71 -7.82 7.60 -8.95
CA SER A 71 -8.55 8.30 -7.87
C SER A 71 -9.70 7.45 -7.33
N HIS A 72 -10.45 6.81 -8.23
CA HIS A 72 -11.55 5.92 -7.84
C HIS A 72 -11.04 4.73 -7.04
N GLN A 73 -9.97 4.10 -7.49
CA GLN A 73 -9.39 2.96 -6.79
C GLN A 73 -8.77 3.34 -5.45
N LEU A 74 -8.21 4.54 -5.32
CA LEU A 74 -7.71 5.05 -4.05
C LEU A 74 -8.83 5.22 -3.02
N ILE A 75 -10.03 5.63 -3.46
CA ILE A 75 -11.20 5.71 -2.57
C ILE A 75 -11.57 4.32 -2.05
N VAL A 76 -11.59 3.32 -2.92
CA VAL A 76 -11.86 1.94 -2.54
C VAL A 76 -10.84 1.43 -1.51
N LEU A 77 -9.55 1.64 -1.79
CA LEU A 77 -8.45 1.22 -0.91
C LEU A 77 -8.51 1.93 0.44
N ARG A 78 -8.84 3.22 0.46
CA ARG A 78 -8.98 3.98 1.69
C ARG A 78 -10.13 3.49 2.55
N ARG A 79 -11.27 3.20 1.94
CA ARG A 79 -12.44 2.66 2.66
C ARG A 79 -12.16 1.30 3.26
N ALA A 80 -11.28 0.52 2.63
CA ALA A 80 -10.87 -0.79 3.14
C ALA A 80 -9.72 -0.69 4.15
N ASN A 81 -9.26 0.50 4.49
CA ASN A 81 -8.14 0.74 5.41
C ASN A 81 -6.82 0.13 4.93
N LEU A 82 -6.63 0.04 3.61
CA LEU A 82 -5.37 -0.42 3.03
C LEU A 82 -4.43 0.75 2.73
N VAL A 83 -4.98 1.94 2.51
CA VAL A 83 -4.20 3.17 2.39
C VAL A 83 -4.76 4.23 3.33
N ARG A 84 -3.91 5.16 3.71
CA ARG A 84 -4.27 6.33 4.51
C ARG A 84 -3.86 7.59 3.78
N THR A 85 -4.43 8.72 4.19
CA THR A 85 -4.15 10.02 3.60
C THR A 85 -3.62 10.99 4.63
N ARG A 86 -2.80 11.92 4.16
CA ARG A 86 -2.33 13.06 4.93
C ARG A 86 -2.47 14.31 4.06
N LYS A 87 -3.10 15.34 4.59
CA LYS A 87 -3.22 16.61 3.89
C LYS A 87 -2.09 17.55 4.30
N ASP A 88 -1.49 18.21 3.31
CA ASP A 88 -0.51 19.27 3.53
C ASP A 88 -0.85 20.41 2.57
N GLY A 89 -1.49 21.45 3.11
CA GLY A 89 -2.04 22.53 2.30
C GLY A 89 -3.12 22.00 1.37
N GLN A 90 -2.95 22.20 0.06
CA GLN A 90 -3.89 21.71 -0.95
C GLN A 90 -3.54 20.31 -1.46
N LYS A 91 -2.41 19.78 -1.03
CA LYS A 91 -1.96 18.46 -1.47
C LYS A 91 -2.44 17.37 -0.54
N VAL A 92 -2.79 16.22 -1.12
CA VAL A 92 -3.15 15.02 -0.39
C VAL A 92 -2.11 13.95 -0.72
N TYR A 93 -1.51 13.41 0.32
CA TYR A 93 -0.52 12.33 0.21
C TYR A 93 -1.14 11.01 0.65
N TYR A 94 -0.83 9.97 -0.10
CA TYR A 94 -1.28 8.60 0.16
C TYR A 94 -0.11 7.75 0.59
N SER A 95 -0.37 6.85 1.53
CA SER A 95 0.60 5.86 2.00
C SER A 95 -0.12 4.58 2.40
N LEU A 96 0.62 3.47 2.54
CA LEU A 96 0.04 2.25 3.08
C LEU A 96 -0.41 2.50 4.52
N SER A 97 -1.54 1.89 4.91
CA SER A 97 -2.15 2.14 6.22
C SER A 97 -1.25 1.77 7.38
N ASP A 98 -0.57 0.63 7.29
CA ASP A 98 0.27 0.12 8.36
C ASP A 98 1.29 -0.88 7.83
N SER A 99 2.11 -1.41 8.73
CA SER A 99 3.13 -2.39 8.40
C SER A 99 2.53 -3.75 7.99
N HIS A 100 1.30 -4.07 8.39
CA HIS A 100 0.65 -5.32 8.02
C HIS A 100 0.40 -5.40 6.51
N VAL A 101 -0.07 -4.31 5.91
CA VAL A 101 -0.29 -4.23 4.45
C VAL A 101 1.05 -4.43 3.73
N LYS A 102 2.08 -3.76 4.21
CA LYS A 102 3.44 -3.87 3.68
C LYS A 102 3.95 -5.30 3.73
N GLN A 103 3.77 -5.97 4.87
CA GLN A 103 4.17 -7.36 5.06
C GLN A 103 3.43 -8.31 4.13
N LEU A 104 2.11 -8.13 3.96
CA LEU A 104 1.31 -8.95 3.05
C LEU A 104 1.85 -8.87 1.62
N LEU A 105 2.13 -7.65 1.14
CA LEU A 105 2.66 -7.44 -0.21
C LEU A 105 4.04 -8.09 -0.37
N ASN A 106 4.92 -7.89 0.60
CA ASN A 106 6.28 -8.45 0.56
C ASN A 106 6.26 -9.98 0.59
N VAL A 107 5.44 -10.57 1.44
CA VAL A 107 5.32 -12.03 1.54
C VAL A 107 4.78 -12.62 0.24
N ALA A 108 3.78 -11.96 -0.36
CA ALA A 108 3.23 -12.40 -1.63
C ALA A 108 4.28 -12.38 -2.74
N VAL A 109 5.09 -11.31 -2.81
CA VAL A 109 6.18 -11.20 -3.79
C VAL A 109 7.22 -12.30 -3.58
N GLU A 110 7.66 -12.50 -2.35
CA GLU A 110 8.62 -13.55 -2.01
C GLU A 110 8.11 -14.93 -2.42
N HIS A 111 6.85 -15.22 -2.15
CA HIS A 111 6.27 -16.50 -2.51
C HIS A 111 6.26 -16.73 -4.03
N VAL A 112 5.87 -15.70 -4.79
CA VAL A 112 5.85 -15.76 -6.25
C VAL A 112 7.26 -15.95 -6.82
N GLU A 113 8.25 -15.26 -6.26
CA GLU A 113 9.65 -15.36 -6.71
C GLU A 113 10.27 -16.73 -6.43
N GLU A 114 9.79 -17.46 -5.43
CA GLU A 114 10.27 -18.80 -5.08
C GLU A 114 9.62 -19.91 -5.91
N LEU A 115 8.62 -19.59 -6.72
CA LEU A 115 7.99 -20.56 -7.62
C LEU A 115 8.90 -20.84 -8.82
#